data_be6e5471e685354b77986ebae74f6240
#
_entry.id   be6e5471e685354b77986ebae74f6240
#
_cell.length_a   1.000
_cell.length_b   1.000
_cell.length_c   1.000
_cell.angle_alpha   90.00
_cell.angle_beta   90.00
_cell.angle_gamma   90.00
#
_symmetry.space_group_name_H-M   'P 1'
#
loop_
_entity.id
_entity.type
_entity.pdbx_description
1 polymer ?
#
loop_
_entity_poly.entity_id
_entity_poly.type
_entity_poly.pdbx_seq_one_letter_code
_entity_poly.pdbx_strand_id
1 'polypeptide(L)'
;MLHVAALTLLAVLIAPTPPDEQIPYDAAYRKAQEEKKPLVVLVGANWCAACRTMKSETISPMNSAGDLKGVIFTHVDKDVQPEIAQQVMQGNTLPQIVVFCEGDQGWKRFSLTGMQSERRVKELIRKASEILPLRR
;
A
#
# COMPACT_ATOMS: atom_id res chain seq x y z
N MET A 1 -59.01 -17.89 3.45
CA MET A 1 -58.21 -16.79 3.98
C MET A 1 -56.78 -17.07 3.62
N LEU A 2 -56.27 -16.47 2.54
CA LEU A 2 -54.89 -16.63 2.10
C LEU A 2 -54.05 -15.54 2.77
N HIS A 3 -53.05 -15.94 3.59
CA HIS A 3 -52.06 -15.04 4.13
C HIS A 3 -50.86 -15.01 3.15
N VAL A 4 -50.76 -13.91 2.41
CA VAL A 4 -49.58 -13.63 1.57
C VAL A 4 -48.53 -13.04 2.48
N ALA A 5 -47.52 -13.82 2.82
CA ALA A 5 -46.35 -13.34 3.53
C ALA A 5 -45.44 -12.58 2.52
N ALA A 6 -45.40 -11.27 2.63
CA ALA A 6 -44.47 -10.42 1.87
C ALA A 6 -43.06 -10.59 2.40
N LEU A 7 -42.22 -11.26 1.63
CA LEU A 7 -40.77 -11.37 1.90
C LEU A 7 -40.09 -10.06 1.44
N THR A 8 -39.83 -9.15 2.36
CA THR A 8 -39.03 -7.94 2.08
C THR A 8 -37.56 -8.32 1.97
N LEU A 9 -37.07 -8.36 0.74
CA LEU A 9 -35.64 -8.55 0.44
C LEU A 9 -34.90 -7.26 0.82
N LEU A 10 -34.17 -7.27 1.93
CA LEU A 10 -33.31 -6.17 2.35
C LEU A 10 -32.03 -6.19 1.47
N ALA A 11 -32.01 -5.38 0.41
CA ALA A 11 -30.83 -5.18 -0.40
C ALA A 11 -29.81 -4.39 0.41
N VAL A 12 -28.77 -5.05 0.89
CA VAL A 12 -27.59 -4.39 1.47
C VAL A 12 -26.85 -3.69 0.34
N LEU A 13 -27.01 -2.37 0.26
CA LEU A 13 -26.22 -1.51 -0.62
C LEU A 13 -24.78 -1.50 -0.09
N ILE A 14 -23.93 -2.31 -0.68
CA ILE A 14 -22.46 -2.20 -0.49
C ILE A 14 -22.04 -0.94 -1.24
N ALA A 15 -21.90 0.16 -0.49
CA ALA A 15 -21.32 1.39 -1.05
C ALA A 15 -19.88 1.10 -1.49
N PRO A 16 -19.46 1.50 -2.70
CA PRO A 16 -18.06 1.40 -3.10
C PRO A 16 -17.22 2.26 -2.14
N THR A 17 -16.25 1.66 -1.48
CA THR A 17 -15.24 2.37 -0.69
C THR A 17 -14.53 3.37 -1.60
N PRO A 18 -14.38 4.65 -1.18
CA PRO A 18 -13.67 5.62 -1.99
C PRO A 18 -12.22 5.15 -2.23
N PRO A 19 -11.67 5.35 -3.43
CA PRO A 19 -10.36 4.81 -3.83
C PRO A 19 -9.15 5.43 -3.09
N ASP A 20 -9.38 6.33 -2.13
CA ASP A 20 -8.35 7.06 -1.39
C ASP A 20 -8.45 6.83 0.14
N GLU A 21 -9.12 5.78 0.59
CA GLU A 21 -9.07 5.43 2.02
C GLU A 21 -7.72 4.81 2.35
N GLN A 22 -6.85 5.66 2.86
CA GLN A 22 -5.49 5.30 3.24
C GLN A 22 -5.52 4.34 4.42
N ILE A 23 -5.11 3.10 4.17
CA ILE A 23 -5.04 2.07 5.22
C ILE A 23 -3.92 2.47 6.21
N PRO A 24 -4.19 2.57 7.52
CA PRO A 24 -3.15 2.80 8.53
C PRO A 24 -2.04 1.74 8.45
N TYR A 25 -0.80 2.13 8.79
CA TYR A 25 0.37 1.26 8.65
C TYR A 25 0.18 -0.11 9.34
N ASP A 26 -0.31 -0.13 10.58
CA ASP A 26 -0.50 -1.38 11.32
C ASP A 26 -1.53 -2.31 10.67
N ALA A 27 -2.61 -1.74 10.11
CA ALA A 27 -3.60 -2.50 9.37
C ALA A 27 -3.05 -3.01 8.04
N ALA A 28 -2.27 -2.18 7.34
CA ALA A 28 -1.59 -2.56 6.10
C ALA A 28 -0.58 -3.69 6.33
N TYR A 29 0.18 -3.61 7.41
CA TYR A 29 1.15 -4.65 7.78
C TYR A 29 0.45 -6.01 8.05
N ARG A 30 -0.60 -6.02 8.88
CA ARG A 30 -1.38 -7.25 9.14
C ARG A 30 -1.98 -7.82 7.85
N LYS A 31 -2.56 -6.96 7.02
CA LYS A 31 -3.15 -7.37 5.75
C LYS A 31 -2.12 -7.98 4.79
N ALA A 32 -0.92 -7.40 4.72
CA ALA A 32 0.17 -7.95 3.92
C ALA A 32 0.59 -9.35 4.38
N GLN A 33 0.65 -9.58 5.70
CA GLN A 33 0.93 -10.89 6.27
C GLN A 33 -0.17 -11.91 5.95
N GLU A 34 -1.44 -11.54 6.16
CA GLU A 34 -2.59 -12.42 5.94
C GLU A 34 -2.76 -12.78 4.46
N GLU A 35 -2.62 -11.82 3.56
CA GLU A 35 -2.79 -12.01 2.12
C GLU A 35 -1.52 -12.50 1.41
N LYS A 36 -0.38 -12.59 2.12
CA LYS A 36 0.93 -12.93 1.53
C LYS A 36 1.29 -12.07 0.33
N LYS A 37 1.10 -10.76 0.50
CA LYS A 37 1.39 -9.73 -0.50
C LYS A 37 2.53 -8.82 -0.04
N PRO A 38 3.27 -8.21 -0.98
CA PRO A 38 4.21 -7.15 -0.62
C PRO A 38 3.50 -5.99 0.06
N LEU A 39 4.13 -5.43 1.09
CA LEU A 39 3.74 -4.17 1.72
C LEU A 39 4.57 -3.05 1.11
N VAL A 40 3.91 -2.11 0.44
CA VAL A 40 4.54 -0.93 -0.15
C VAL A 40 4.23 0.28 0.71
N VAL A 41 5.27 0.94 1.21
CA VAL A 41 5.16 2.11 2.07
C VAL A 41 5.81 3.31 1.39
N LEU A 42 5.02 4.35 1.13
CA LEU A 42 5.54 5.65 0.75
C LEU A 42 5.74 6.49 2.00
N VAL A 43 6.97 6.86 2.31
CA VAL A 43 7.28 7.76 3.42
C VAL A 43 7.51 9.16 2.90
N GLY A 44 6.80 10.11 3.47
CA GLY A 44 6.85 11.51 3.10
C GLY A 44 6.59 12.44 4.27
N ALA A 45 6.34 13.70 3.95
CA ALA A 45 5.89 14.72 4.89
C ALA A 45 5.06 15.78 4.12
N ASN A 46 4.13 16.44 4.80
CA ASN A 46 3.25 17.42 4.17
C ASN A 46 3.99 18.61 3.55
N TRP A 47 5.10 19.04 4.13
CA TRP A 47 5.94 20.13 3.63
C TRP A 47 6.85 19.74 2.45
N CYS A 48 7.00 18.45 2.17
CA CYS A 48 7.90 17.93 1.15
C CYS A 48 7.25 18.01 -0.23
N ALA A 49 7.69 18.94 -1.08
CA ALA A 49 7.17 19.12 -2.43
C ALA A 49 7.37 17.86 -3.30
N ALA A 50 8.55 17.25 -3.25
CA ALA A 50 8.86 16.01 -3.98
C ALA A 50 7.97 14.84 -3.54
N CYS A 51 7.60 14.77 -2.25
CA CYS A 51 6.68 13.75 -1.74
C CYS A 51 5.28 13.91 -2.32
N ARG A 52 4.79 15.15 -2.38
CA ARG A 52 3.49 15.45 -2.99
C ARG A 52 3.47 15.12 -4.48
N THR A 53 4.52 15.50 -5.18
CA THR A 53 4.68 15.21 -6.61
C THR A 53 4.74 13.70 -6.85
N MET A 54 5.49 12.94 -6.07
CA MET A 54 5.53 11.49 -6.20
C MET A 54 4.16 10.85 -5.95
N LYS A 55 3.42 11.34 -4.96
CA LYS A 55 2.06 10.85 -4.69
C LYS A 55 1.13 11.11 -5.88
N SER A 56 1.13 12.33 -6.44
CA SER A 56 0.23 12.72 -7.53
C SER A 56 0.64 12.20 -8.90
N GLU A 57 1.93 12.17 -9.23
CA GLU A 57 2.41 11.89 -10.58
C GLU A 57 2.94 10.47 -10.78
N THR A 58 3.22 9.74 -9.69
CA THR A 58 3.69 8.35 -9.76
C THR A 58 2.67 7.39 -9.15
N ILE A 59 2.33 7.57 -7.88
CA ILE A 59 1.50 6.60 -7.15
C ILE A 59 0.03 6.65 -7.60
N SER A 60 -0.53 7.85 -7.74
CA SER A 60 -1.93 7.99 -8.16
C SER A 60 -2.21 7.40 -9.55
N PRO A 61 -1.38 7.65 -10.59
CA PRO A 61 -1.53 6.98 -11.88
C PRO A 61 -1.39 5.46 -11.81
N MET A 62 -0.43 4.95 -11.04
CA MET A 62 -0.25 3.51 -10.82
C MET A 62 -1.49 2.87 -10.17
N ASN A 63 -2.07 3.55 -9.19
CA ASN A 63 -3.30 3.08 -8.55
C ASN A 63 -4.47 3.06 -9.54
N SER A 64 -4.65 4.10 -10.32
CA SER A 64 -5.71 4.21 -11.33
C SER A 64 -5.56 3.16 -12.44
N ALA A 65 -4.32 2.83 -12.83
CA ALA A 65 -4.02 1.79 -13.81
C ALA A 65 -4.16 0.36 -13.26
N GLY A 66 -4.33 0.19 -11.94
CA GLY A 66 -4.42 -1.11 -11.28
C GLY A 66 -3.06 -1.77 -10.99
N ASP A 67 -1.97 -1.05 -11.16
CA ASP A 67 -0.60 -1.57 -10.91
C ASP A 67 -0.34 -1.90 -9.44
N LEU A 68 -1.13 -1.33 -8.52
CA LEU A 68 -1.01 -1.57 -7.08
C LEU A 68 -1.96 -2.66 -6.54
N LYS A 69 -2.75 -3.32 -7.40
CA LYS A 69 -3.70 -4.37 -6.95
C LYS A 69 -3.03 -5.60 -6.35
N GLY A 70 -1.81 -5.90 -6.76
CA GLY A 70 -1.04 -7.06 -6.27
C GLY A 70 -0.28 -6.81 -4.96
N VAL A 71 -0.36 -5.61 -4.40
CA VAL A 71 0.36 -5.20 -3.18
C VAL A 71 -0.60 -4.61 -2.16
N ILE A 72 -0.14 -4.48 -0.92
CA ILE A 72 -0.79 -3.66 0.09
C ILE A 72 -0.03 -2.34 0.15
N PHE A 73 -0.71 -1.23 -0.10
CA PHE A 73 -0.10 0.10 -0.13
C PHE A 73 -0.52 0.93 1.08
N THR A 74 0.44 1.63 1.67
CA THR A 74 0.17 2.64 2.71
C THR A 74 1.14 3.81 2.58
N HIS A 75 0.76 4.94 3.14
CA HIS A 75 1.58 6.15 3.24
C HIS A 75 1.88 6.43 4.72
N VAL A 76 3.11 6.80 5.02
CA VAL A 76 3.55 7.23 6.36
C VAL A 76 4.04 8.67 6.27
N ASP A 77 3.42 9.57 7.02
CA ASP A 77 3.93 10.92 7.24
C ASP A 77 4.89 10.89 8.42
N LYS A 78 6.16 11.25 8.18
CA LYS A 78 7.20 11.14 9.21
C LYS A 78 6.98 12.09 10.39
N ASP A 79 6.25 13.18 10.22
CA ASP A 79 5.99 14.15 11.28
C ASP A 79 4.77 13.75 12.13
N VAL A 80 3.83 13.02 11.53
CA VAL A 80 2.64 12.49 12.20
C VAL A 80 2.90 11.13 12.86
N GLN A 81 3.74 10.31 12.24
CA GLN A 81 4.06 8.93 12.67
C GLN A 81 5.58 8.73 12.77
N PRO A 82 6.29 9.51 13.63
CA PRO A 82 7.75 9.51 13.67
C PRO A 82 8.35 8.16 14.04
N GLU A 83 7.73 7.40 14.95
CA GLU A 83 8.24 6.09 15.35
C GLU A 83 8.16 5.07 14.20
N ILE A 84 7.07 5.07 13.45
CA ILE A 84 6.91 4.21 12.27
C ILE A 84 7.89 4.62 11.18
N ALA A 85 7.98 5.91 10.90
CA ALA A 85 8.92 6.43 9.92
C ALA A 85 10.37 6.05 10.24
N GLN A 86 10.77 6.14 11.49
CA GLN A 86 12.11 5.75 11.95
C GLN A 86 12.41 4.26 11.74
N GLN A 87 11.41 3.39 11.91
CA GLN A 87 11.55 1.96 11.67
C GLN A 87 11.59 1.61 10.17
N VAL A 88 10.86 2.35 9.35
CA VAL A 88 10.69 2.07 7.92
C VAL A 88 11.80 2.69 7.08
N MET A 89 12.22 3.91 7.41
CA MET A 89 13.22 4.67 6.65
C MET A 89 14.64 4.18 6.87
N GLN A 90 15.48 4.44 5.87
CA GLN A 90 16.94 4.46 6.00
C GLN A 90 17.45 5.86 5.65
N GLY A 91 18.16 6.49 6.61
CA GLY A 91 18.53 7.90 6.49
C GLY A 91 17.33 8.84 6.54
N ASN A 92 17.54 10.10 6.17
CA ASN A 92 16.54 11.17 6.35
C ASN A 92 15.98 11.75 5.05
N THR A 93 16.40 11.23 3.89
CA THR A 93 15.98 11.77 2.59
C THR A 93 14.56 11.35 2.26
N LEU A 94 13.72 12.31 1.85
CA LEU A 94 12.35 12.12 1.42
C LEU A 94 12.18 12.47 -0.08
N PRO A 95 11.22 11.86 -0.76
CA PRO A 95 10.42 10.70 -0.33
C PRO A 95 11.25 9.41 -0.29
N GLN A 96 10.78 8.41 0.45
CA GLN A 96 11.27 7.04 0.31
C GLN A 96 10.12 6.11 -0.04
N ILE A 97 10.34 5.20 -0.98
CA ILE A 97 9.44 4.09 -1.19
C ILE A 97 10.12 2.82 -0.71
N VAL A 98 9.43 2.10 0.16
CA VAL A 98 9.94 0.90 0.81
C VAL A 98 9.00 -0.24 0.54
N VAL A 99 9.53 -1.37 0.10
CA VAL A 99 8.76 -2.60 -0.12
C VAL A 99 9.26 -3.67 0.84
N PHE A 100 8.35 -4.18 1.64
CA PHE A 100 8.59 -5.33 2.50
C PHE A 100 7.91 -6.56 1.90
N CYS A 101 8.64 -7.67 1.83
CA CYS A 101 8.11 -8.97 1.43
C CYS A 101 8.51 -10.03 2.43
N GLU A 102 7.57 -10.90 2.80
CA GLU A 102 7.83 -12.06 3.63
C GLU A 102 8.13 -13.28 2.76
N GLY A 103 9.40 -13.68 2.73
CA GLY A 103 9.86 -14.91 2.09
C GLY A 103 10.04 -16.04 3.10
N ASP A 104 10.57 -17.19 2.65
CA ASP A 104 10.80 -18.37 3.49
C ASP A 104 11.75 -18.12 4.68
N GLN A 105 12.61 -17.10 4.56
CA GLN A 105 13.57 -16.70 5.59
C GLN A 105 13.15 -15.42 6.35
N GLY A 106 11.87 -15.08 6.34
CA GLY A 106 11.32 -13.90 6.99
C GLY A 106 11.23 -12.68 6.07
N TRP A 107 11.02 -11.52 6.68
CA TRP A 107 10.83 -10.26 5.99
C TRP A 107 12.12 -9.72 5.38
N LYS A 108 12.04 -9.30 4.13
CA LYS A 108 13.10 -8.57 3.44
C LYS A 108 12.62 -7.18 3.04
N ARG A 109 13.55 -6.23 3.06
CA ARG A 109 13.33 -4.83 2.76
C ARG A 109 14.00 -4.43 1.47
N PHE A 110 13.27 -3.75 0.60
CA PHE A 110 13.75 -3.13 -0.63
C PHE A 110 13.34 -1.67 -0.64
N SER A 111 14.18 -0.76 -1.12
CA SER A 111 13.82 0.66 -1.11
C SER A 111 14.46 1.45 -2.23
N LEU A 112 13.81 2.57 -2.54
CA LEU A 112 14.31 3.65 -3.39
C LEU A 112 14.12 4.97 -2.65
N THR A 113 15.11 5.84 -2.75
CA THR A 113 15.12 7.15 -2.10
C THR A 113 15.02 8.26 -3.15
N GLY A 114 14.25 9.30 -2.84
CA GLY A 114 13.98 10.41 -3.74
C GLY A 114 12.85 10.13 -4.72
N MET A 115 12.63 11.08 -5.62
CA MET A 115 11.61 10.95 -6.68
C MET A 115 11.87 9.73 -7.55
N GLN A 116 10.82 8.96 -7.80
CA GLN A 116 10.86 7.77 -8.63
C GLN A 116 9.77 7.81 -9.71
N SER A 117 10.11 7.30 -10.90
CA SER A 117 9.12 7.06 -11.95
C SER A 117 8.29 5.80 -11.66
N GLU A 118 7.11 5.71 -12.27
CA GLU A 118 6.28 4.50 -12.20
C GLU A 118 7.06 3.23 -12.57
N ARG A 119 7.87 3.29 -13.63
CA ARG A 119 8.70 2.17 -14.08
C ARG A 119 9.65 1.68 -12.97
N ARG A 120 10.29 2.60 -12.26
CA ARG A 120 11.22 2.26 -11.18
C ARG A 120 10.51 1.63 -9.99
N VAL A 121 9.33 2.14 -9.65
CA VAL A 121 8.52 1.59 -8.56
C VAL A 121 8.01 0.19 -8.91
N LYS A 122 7.51 -0.01 -10.13
CA LYS A 122 7.07 -1.33 -10.62
C LYS A 122 8.21 -2.35 -10.61
N GLU A 123 9.40 -1.95 -11.03
CA GLU A 123 10.60 -2.79 -11.02
C GLU A 123 10.99 -3.20 -9.59
N LEU A 124 10.92 -2.26 -8.63
CA LEU A 124 11.17 -2.55 -7.22
C LEU A 124 10.15 -3.56 -6.66
N ILE A 125 8.87 -3.36 -6.93
CA ILE A 125 7.79 -4.27 -6.50
C ILE A 125 8.00 -5.66 -7.11
N ARG A 126 8.31 -5.74 -8.41
CA ARG A 126 8.58 -7.01 -9.09
C ARG A 126 9.75 -7.74 -8.43
N LYS A 127 10.88 -7.06 -8.24
CA LYS A 127 12.06 -7.63 -7.59
C LYS A 127 11.77 -8.12 -6.17
N ALA A 128 11.04 -7.34 -5.39
CA ALA A 128 10.65 -7.73 -4.04
C ALA A 128 9.71 -8.97 -4.06
N SER A 129 8.80 -9.04 -5.03
CA SER A 129 7.83 -10.12 -5.14
C SER A 129 8.46 -11.46 -5.53
N GLU A 130 9.67 -11.46 -6.11
CA GLU A 130 10.40 -12.69 -6.48
C GLU A 130 10.78 -13.57 -5.27
N ILE A 131 10.82 -12.97 -4.06
CA ILE A 131 11.11 -13.73 -2.83
C ILE A 131 9.88 -14.35 -2.18
N LEU A 132 8.67 -14.01 -2.65
CA LEU A 132 7.45 -14.63 -2.13
C LEU A 132 7.45 -16.13 -2.46
N PRO A 133 7.02 -17.00 -1.51
CA PRO A 133 6.90 -18.40 -1.79
C PRO A 133 5.92 -18.62 -2.94
N LEU A 134 6.29 -19.50 -3.86
CA LEU A 134 5.42 -19.87 -4.97
C LEU A 134 4.10 -20.40 -4.40
N ARG A 135 2.99 -19.81 -4.79
CA ARG A 135 1.67 -20.37 -4.49
C ARG A 135 1.56 -21.73 -5.20
N ARG A 136 1.63 -22.77 -4.42
CA ARG A 136 1.33 -24.13 -4.90
C ARG A 136 -0.17 -24.37 -4.92
#